data_2a5c25fc36ceede80f0dfd72700c738d
#
_entry.id   2a5c25fc36ceede80f0dfd72700c738d
#
_cell.length_a   1.000
_cell.length_b   1.000
_cell.length_c   1.000
_cell.angle_alpha   90.00
_cell.angle_beta   90.00
_cell.angle_gamma   90.00
#
_symmetry.space_group_name_H-M   'P 1'
#
loop_
_entity.id
_entity.type
_entity.pdbx_description
1 polymer ?
#
loop_
_entity_poly.entity_id
_entity_poly.type
_entity_poly.pdbx_seq_one_letter_code
_entity_poly.pdbx_strand_id
1 'polypeptide(L)'
;MKNLKDEDIIQLIKTNDRQAFRILIERYEKQVAATVINMLGQCDEADDVGQEVFIRFYRNIHQFKGNAALGTYLTRIAINLSLNELKRQKIKNMRFIFWNRNEEEDEKSKEIVDETNEEAKRDSGDLVRKALQKLEAKLRSVVVLRMIEGYDTRETSEILEIPQGTVLSRLSRGQEKLKEIIIKLGYTN
;
A
#
# COMPACT_ATOMS: atom_id res chain seq x y z
N MET A 1 -16.08 6.79 -25.52
CA MET A 1 -15.99 7.03 -24.06
C MET A 1 -14.59 6.90 -23.45
N LYS A 2 -13.58 6.28 -24.12
CA LYS A 2 -12.21 6.14 -23.55
C LYS A 2 -11.43 7.46 -23.35
N ASN A 3 -11.91 8.59 -23.84
CA ASN A 3 -11.19 9.89 -23.86
C ASN A 3 -11.81 10.98 -22.95
N LEU A 4 -12.70 10.60 -22.02
CA LEU A 4 -13.26 11.57 -21.07
C LEU A 4 -12.20 12.03 -20.08
N LYS A 5 -12.20 13.34 -19.74
CA LYS A 5 -11.37 13.86 -18.64
C LYS A 5 -11.89 13.36 -17.30
N ASP A 6 -11.03 13.33 -16.28
CA ASP A 6 -11.43 12.87 -14.96
C ASP A 6 -12.56 13.70 -14.36
N GLU A 7 -12.56 15.00 -14.61
CA GLU A 7 -13.62 15.91 -14.17
C GLU A 7 -14.99 15.50 -14.73
N ASP A 8 -15.05 15.17 -16.03
CA ASP A 8 -16.29 14.74 -16.69
C ASP A 8 -16.77 13.40 -16.12
N ILE A 9 -15.84 12.44 -15.92
CA ILE A 9 -16.15 11.15 -15.31
C ILE A 9 -16.73 11.33 -13.91
N ILE A 10 -16.11 12.20 -13.09
CA ILE A 10 -16.58 12.49 -11.73
C ILE A 10 -17.98 13.09 -11.74
N GLN A 11 -18.27 14.03 -12.64
CA GLN A 11 -19.62 14.62 -12.75
C GLN A 11 -20.68 13.57 -13.13
N LEU A 12 -20.36 12.70 -14.09
CA LEU A 12 -21.26 11.61 -14.48
C LEU A 12 -21.49 10.62 -13.31
N ILE A 13 -20.45 10.29 -12.54
CA ILE A 13 -20.61 9.42 -11.36
C ILE A 13 -21.50 10.10 -10.30
N LYS A 14 -21.37 11.41 -10.09
CA LYS A 14 -22.24 12.17 -9.16
C LYS A 14 -23.72 12.13 -9.56
N THR A 15 -24.01 11.91 -10.85
CA THR A 15 -25.37 11.69 -11.34
C THR A 15 -25.78 10.21 -11.40
N ASN A 16 -25.05 9.34 -10.69
CA ASN A 16 -25.24 7.89 -10.61
C ASN A 16 -25.05 7.13 -11.93
N ASP A 17 -24.23 7.64 -12.86
CA ASP A 17 -23.85 6.92 -14.07
C ASP A 17 -22.87 5.77 -13.72
N ARG A 18 -23.39 4.53 -13.77
CA ARG A 18 -22.61 3.31 -13.49
C ARG A 18 -21.53 3.05 -14.53
N GLN A 19 -21.76 3.46 -15.78
CA GLN A 19 -20.79 3.29 -16.86
C GLN A 19 -19.58 4.19 -16.65
N ALA A 20 -19.79 5.43 -16.21
CA ALA A 20 -18.70 6.34 -15.85
C ALA A 20 -17.86 5.80 -14.70
N PHE A 21 -18.49 5.19 -13.69
CA PHE A 21 -17.76 4.55 -12.59
C PHE A 21 -16.92 3.35 -13.04
N ARG A 22 -17.44 2.53 -13.96
CA ARG A 22 -16.66 1.44 -14.56
C ARG A 22 -15.43 1.96 -15.32
N ILE A 23 -15.57 3.02 -16.11
CA ILE A 23 -14.46 3.65 -16.82
C ILE A 23 -13.38 4.14 -15.85
N LEU A 24 -13.79 4.71 -14.70
CA LEU A 24 -12.87 5.15 -13.66
C LEU A 24 -12.08 3.96 -13.10
N ILE A 25 -12.76 2.86 -12.76
CA ILE A 25 -12.10 1.64 -12.27
C ILE A 25 -11.09 1.14 -13.31
N GLU A 26 -11.49 0.93 -14.55
CA GLU A 26 -10.61 0.46 -15.63
C GLU A 26 -9.38 1.35 -15.84
N ARG A 27 -9.52 2.67 -15.60
CA ARG A 27 -8.41 3.64 -15.70
C ARG A 27 -7.41 3.53 -14.57
N TYR A 28 -7.87 3.31 -13.35
CA TYR A 28 -7.06 3.43 -12.13
C TYR A 28 -6.77 2.11 -11.42
N GLU A 29 -7.40 0.98 -11.80
CA GLU A 29 -7.24 -0.32 -11.14
C GLU A 29 -5.77 -0.75 -11.03
N LYS A 30 -4.98 -0.58 -12.10
CA LYS A 30 -3.57 -0.97 -12.10
C LYS A 30 -2.73 -0.14 -11.14
N GLN A 31 -2.98 1.17 -11.07
CA GLN A 31 -2.29 2.06 -10.14
C GLN A 31 -2.66 1.71 -8.69
N VAL A 32 -3.94 1.55 -8.40
CA VAL A 32 -4.43 1.20 -7.06
C VAL A 32 -3.88 -0.16 -6.65
N ALA A 33 -3.97 -1.17 -7.51
CA ALA A 33 -3.44 -2.51 -7.24
C ALA A 33 -1.93 -2.48 -6.97
N ALA A 34 -1.15 -1.77 -7.79
CA ALA A 34 0.30 -1.63 -7.58
C ALA A 34 0.62 -1.00 -6.22
N THR A 35 -0.06 0.10 -5.86
CA THR A 35 0.11 0.77 -4.55
C THR A 35 -0.20 -0.18 -3.40
N VAL A 36 -1.32 -0.90 -3.46
CA VAL A 36 -1.75 -1.83 -2.40
C VAL A 36 -0.79 -3.02 -2.29
N ILE A 37 -0.39 -3.62 -3.42
CA ILE A 37 0.57 -4.74 -3.44
C ILE A 37 1.93 -4.31 -2.89
N ASN A 38 2.40 -3.11 -3.20
CA ASN A 38 3.65 -2.58 -2.63
C ASN A 38 3.55 -2.38 -1.10
N MET A 39 2.35 -2.11 -0.59
CA MET A 39 2.09 -1.96 0.84
C MET A 39 1.85 -3.28 1.57
N LEU A 40 1.07 -4.20 1.02
CA LEU A 40 0.59 -5.41 1.71
C LEU A 40 1.29 -6.70 1.25
N GLY A 41 1.91 -6.70 0.07
CA GLY A 41 2.31 -7.91 -0.64
C GLY A 41 1.18 -8.45 -1.51
N GLN A 42 1.45 -9.55 -2.21
CA GLN A 42 0.44 -10.30 -2.95
C GLN A 42 -0.29 -11.23 -1.98
N CYS A 43 -1.51 -10.89 -1.60
CA CYS A 43 -2.36 -11.66 -0.70
C CYS A 43 -3.84 -11.28 -0.93
N ASP A 44 -4.75 -12.10 -0.45
CA ASP A 44 -6.21 -11.88 -0.61
C ASP A 44 -6.64 -10.54 0.00
N GLU A 45 -6.05 -10.15 1.12
CA GLU A 45 -6.31 -8.86 1.76
C GLU A 45 -5.90 -7.67 0.87
N ALA A 46 -4.91 -7.83 -0.01
CA ALA A 46 -4.55 -6.78 -0.96
C ALA A 46 -5.64 -6.58 -2.02
N ASP A 47 -6.24 -7.65 -2.51
CA ASP A 47 -7.35 -7.59 -3.45
C ASP A 47 -8.58 -6.94 -2.80
N ASP A 48 -8.92 -7.33 -1.56
CA ASP A 48 -10.01 -6.74 -0.78
C ASP A 48 -9.80 -5.24 -0.57
N VAL A 49 -8.59 -4.84 -0.17
CA VAL A 49 -8.23 -3.42 0.00
C VAL A 49 -8.32 -2.67 -1.33
N GLY A 50 -7.84 -3.25 -2.43
CA GLY A 50 -7.95 -2.66 -3.76
C GLY A 50 -9.40 -2.36 -4.16
N GLN A 51 -10.32 -3.28 -3.91
CA GLN A 51 -11.74 -3.09 -4.16
C GLN A 51 -12.35 -2.02 -3.23
N GLU A 52 -12.02 -2.06 -1.94
CA GLU A 52 -12.53 -1.10 -0.95
C GLU A 52 -12.11 0.35 -1.27
N VAL A 53 -10.97 0.57 -1.95
CA VAL A 53 -10.55 1.90 -2.43
C VAL A 53 -11.65 2.52 -3.30
N PHE A 54 -12.13 1.78 -4.31
CA PHE A 54 -13.15 2.26 -5.25
C PHE A 54 -14.52 2.39 -4.57
N ILE A 55 -14.89 1.46 -3.69
CA ILE A 55 -16.13 1.54 -2.90
C ILE A 55 -16.12 2.80 -2.03
N ARG A 56 -15.00 3.06 -1.34
CA ARG A 56 -14.86 4.24 -0.47
C ARG A 56 -14.84 5.53 -1.27
N PHE A 57 -14.19 5.54 -2.44
CA PHE A 57 -14.25 6.67 -3.35
C PHE A 57 -15.69 6.95 -3.79
N TYR A 58 -16.42 5.94 -4.25
CA TYR A 58 -17.80 6.07 -4.71
C TYR A 58 -18.73 6.62 -3.61
N ARG A 59 -18.63 6.09 -2.40
CA ARG A 59 -19.41 6.56 -1.24
C ARG A 59 -19.15 8.03 -0.88
N ASN A 60 -17.93 8.50 -1.13
CA ASN A 60 -17.50 9.85 -0.78
C ASN A 60 -17.34 10.77 -1.99
N ILE A 61 -17.84 10.40 -3.17
CA ILE A 61 -17.65 11.13 -4.43
C ILE A 61 -18.11 12.60 -4.33
N HIS A 62 -19.17 12.88 -3.60
CA HIS A 62 -19.70 14.23 -3.39
C HIS A 62 -18.75 15.13 -2.59
N GLN A 63 -17.88 14.55 -1.77
CA GLN A 63 -16.87 15.29 -0.98
C GLN A 63 -15.60 15.57 -1.79
N PHE A 64 -15.43 14.90 -2.93
CA PHE A 64 -14.28 15.14 -3.80
C PHE A 64 -14.39 16.51 -4.47
N LYS A 65 -13.49 17.44 -4.08
CA LYS A 65 -13.48 18.84 -4.54
C LYS A 65 -12.55 19.09 -5.74
N GLY A 66 -11.78 18.08 -6.18
CA GLY A 66 -10.80 18.25 -7.27
C GLY A 66 -9.52 19.02 -6.88
N ASN A 67 -9.25 19.23 -5.60
CA ASN A 67 -8.05 19.95 -5.12
C ASN A 67 -6.75 19.20 -5.40
N ALA A 68 -6.82 17.90 -5.67
CA ALA A 68 -5.72 17.05 -6.09
C ALA A 68 -6.13 16.24 -7.32
N ALA A 69 -5.16 15.76 -8.10
CA ALA A 69 -5.43 14.82 -9.18
C ALA A 69 -6.16 13.58 -8.64
N LEU A 70 -7.07 13.03 -9.44
CA LEU A 70 -7.88 11.88 -9.03
C LEU A 70 -7.02 10.67 -8.64
N GLY A 71 -5.94 10.38 -9.41
CA GLY A 71 -4.99 9.34 -9.07
C GLY A 71 -4.35 9.53 -7.69
N THR A 72 -3.93 10.75 -7.35
CA THR A 72 -3.37 11.08 -6.02
C THR A 72 -4.38 10.86 -4.90
N TYR A 73 -5.65 11.22 -5.14
CA TYR A 73 -6.71 10.98 -4.17
C TYR A 73 -6.97 9.49 -3.94
N LEU A 74 -7.00 8.68 -5.00
CA LEU A 74 -7.13 7.23 -4.91
C LEU A 74 -5.92 6.59 -4.23
N THR A 75 -4.70 7.02 -4.54
CA THR A 75 -3.48 6.58 -3.83
C THR A 75 -3.54 6.88 -2.34
N ARG A 76 -4.03 8.07 -1.95
CA ARG A 76 -4.23 8.39 -0.52
C ARG A 76 -5.19 7.42 0.16
N ILE A 77 -6.30 7.07 -0.49
CA ILE A 77 -7.25 6.07 0.05
C ILE A 77 -6.55 4.71 0.17
N ALA A 78 -5.84 4.27 -0.87
CA ALA A 78 -5.13 3.00 -0.92
C ALA A 78 -4.09 2.86 0.20
N ILE A 79 -3.24 3.88 0.38
CA ILE A 79 -2.23 3.93 1.46
C ILE A 79 -2.88 3.87 2.84
N ASN A 80 -3.93 4.66 3.08
CA ASN A 80 -4.61 4.70 4.38
C ASN A 80 -5.29 3.36 4.71
N LEU A 81 -5.94 2.73 3.73
CA LEU A 81 -6.54 1.41 3.90
C LEU A 81 -5.48 0.34 4.16
N SER A 82 -4.38 0.36 3.41
CA SER A 82 -3.25 -0.57 3.61
C SER A 82 -2.60 -0.42 4.98
N LEU A 83 -2.40 0.81 5.47
CA LEU A 83 -1.87 1.05 6.82
C LEU A 83 -2.82 0.54 7.90
N ASN A 84 -4.13 0.70 7.73
CA ASN A 84 -5.13 0.17 8.65
C ASN A 84 -5.13 -1.36 8.65
N GLU A 85 -5.00 -2.00 7.48
CA GLU A 85 -4.92 -3.45 7.37
C GLU A 85 -3.67 -3.99 8.06
N LEU A 86 -2.49 -3.40 7.82
CA LEU A 86 -1.24 -3.78 8.51
C LEU A 86 -1.36 -3.64 10.04
N LYS A 87 -2.04 -2.60 10.50
CA LYS A 87 -2.32 -2.46 11.94
C LYS A 87 -3.25 -3.55 12.45
N ARG A 88 -4.29 -3.92 11.70
CA ARG A 88 -5.24 -4.99 12.03
C ARG A 88 -4.53 -6.35 12.12
N GLN A 89 -3.69 -6.67 11.13
CA GLN A 89 -2.89 -7.90 11.10
C GLN A 89 -1.93 -7.97 12.29
N LYS A 90 -1.24 -6.87 12.61
CA LYS A 90 -0.36 -6.83 13.79
C LYS A 90 -1.11 -7.12 15.09
N ILE A 91 -2.30 -6.55 15.28
CA ILE A 91 -3.12 -6.80 16.48
C ILE A 91 -3.59 -8.26 16.51
N LYS A 92 -4.03 -8.82 15.37
CA LYS A 92 -4.45 -10.22 15.25
C LYS A 92 -3.32 -11.17 15.62
N ASN A 93 -2.11 -10.94 15.08
CA ASN A 93 -0.93 -11.75 15.38
C ASN A 93 -0.51 -11.66 16.86
N MET A 94 -0.55 -10.46 17.46
CA MET A 94 -0.27 -10.31 18.88
C MET A 94 -1.26 -11.07 19.77
N ARG A 95 -2.58 -11.02 19.42
CA ARG A 95 -3.59 -11.77 20.16
C ARG A 95 -3.39 -13.27 20.03
N PHE A 96 -3.06 -13.77 18.85
CA PHE A 96 -2.78 -15.19 18.61
C PHE A 96 -1.58 -15.68 19.43
N ILE A 97 -0.47 -14.91 19.46
CA ILE A 97 0.70 -15.22 20.26
C ILE A 97 0.35 -15.21 21.76
N PHE A 98 -0.45 -14.24 22.21
CA PHE A 98 -0.85 -14.15 23.62
C PHE A 98 -1.78 -15.29 24.04
N TRP A 99 -2.68 -15.73 23.15
CA TRP A 99 -3.58 -16.86 23.39
C TRP A 99 -2.81 -18.17 23.47
N ASN A 100 -1.92 -18.45 22.53
CA ASN A 100 -1.10 -19.68 22.54
C ASN A 100 -0.11 -19.74 23.71
N ARG A 101 0.33 -18.58 24.24
CA ARG A 101 1.24 -18.53 25.37
C ARG A 101 0.60 -18.92 26.70
N ASN A 102 -0.74 -18.90 26.76
CA ASN A 102 -1.50 -19.35 27.93
C ASN A 102 -1.80 -20.85 27.91
N GLU A 103 -1.49 -21.56 26.81
CA GLU A 103 -1.77 -22.99 26.68
C GLU A 103 -0.50 -23.87 26.70
N GLU A 104 0.73 -23.30 26.57
CA GLU A 104 1.97 -24.06 26.64
C GLU A 104 3.10 -23.22 27.28
N GLU A 105 3.51 -23.62 28.51
CA GLU A 105 4.88 -23.43 28.94
C GLU A 105 5.72 -24.43 28.14
N ASP A 106 6.40 -23.97 27.16
CA ASP A 106 7.71 -24.34 26.63
C ASP A 106 7.84 -24.08 25.12
N GLU A 107 9.07 -23.58 24.82
CA GLU A 107 9.71 -23.47 23.50
C GLU A 107 9.45 -22.25 22.61
N LYS A 108 10.47 -21.36 22.68
CA LYS A 108 11.09 -20.59 21.57
C LYS A 108 10.18 -19.87 20.59
N SER A 109 10.27 -18.55 20.69
CA SER A 109 9.93 -17.62 19.64
C SER A 109 10.45 -18.09 18.25
N LYS A 110 9.63 -18.83 17.52
CA LYS A 110 9.81 -18.99 16.07
C LYS A 110 9.31 -17.74 15.39
N GLU A 111 10.22 -16.98 14.80
CA GLU A 111 9.89 -16.14 13.67
C GLU A 111 9.08 -17.01 12.70
N ILE A 112 7.84 -16.60 12.44
CA ILE A 112 7.05 -17.21 11.35
C ILE A 112 7.69 -16.70 10.07
N VAL A 113 8.71 -17.42 9.60
CA VAL A 113 9.20 -17.35 8.24
C VAL A 113 8.20 -18.17 7.43
N ASP A 114 7.36 -17.48 6.70
CA ASP A 114 6.53 -18.09 5.67
C ASP A 114 7.50 -18.56 4.55
N GLU A 115 7.96 -19.80 4.66
CA GLU A 115 8.73 -20.47 3.60
C GLU A 115 7.76 -20.95 2.53
N THR A 116 7.30 -20.03 1.68
CA THR A 116 6.89 -20.43 0.34
C THR A 116 8.13 -20.50 -0.52
N ASN A 117 8.69 -21.71 -0.53
CA ASN A 117 9.73 -22.15 -1.45
C ASN A 117 9.13 -22.20 -2.85
N GLU A 118 9.42 -21.22 -3.69
CA GLU A 118 9.34 -21.38 -5.14
C GLU A 118 10.62 -20.87 -5.77
N GLU A 119 11.34 -21.85 -6.33
CA GLU A 119 12.34 -21.65 -7.37
C GLU A 119 11.69 -20.99 -8.58
N ALA A 120 11.57 -19.67 -8.59
CA ALA A 120 11.21 -18.91 -9.77
C ALA A 120 12.22 -17.80 -9.96
N LYS A 121 12.73 -17.72 -11.17
CA LYS A 121 13.59 -16.68 -11.75
C LYS A 121 13.60 -15.41 -10.90
N ARG A 122 14.78 -15.09 -10.37
CA ARG A 122 15.03 -13.86 -9.59
C ARG A 122 14.69 -12.64 -10.43
N ASP A 123 13.42 -12.29 -10.51
CA ASP A 123 12.99 -11.01 -11.04
C ASP A 123 13.30 -9.96 -9.97
N SER A 124 14.07 -8.95 -10.36
CA SER A 124 14.48 -7.85 -9.47
C SER A 124 13.27 -7.18 -8.79
N GLY A 125 12.10 -7.22 -9.43
CA GLY A 125 10.85 -6.71 -8.89
C GLY A 125 10.33 -7.49 -7.69
N ASP A 126 10.46 -8.81 -7.68
CA ASP A 126 10.02 -9.66 -6.58
C ASP A 126 10.91 -9.49 -5.35
N LEU A 127 12.22 -9.32 -5.56
CA LEU A 127 13.14 -9.02 -4.48
C LEU A 127 12.80 -7.72 -3.78
N VAL A 128 12.54 -6.65 -4.56
CA VAL A 128 12.15 -5.35 -3.99
C VAL A 128 10.84 -5.47 -3.23
N ARG A 129 9.86 -6.18 -3.78
CA ARG A 129 8.57 -6.42 -3.08
C ARG A 129 8.76 -7.16 -1.77
N LYS A 130 9.52 -8.25 -1.75
CA LYS A 130 9.86 -9.00 -0.53
C LYS A 130 10.60 -8.13 0.50
N ALA A 131 11.53 -7.27 0.04
CA ALA A 131 12.25 -6.36 0.91
C ALA A 131 11.33 -5.28 1.51
N LEU A 132 10.39 -4.73 0.71
CA LEU A 132 9.40 -3.78 1.19
C LEU A 132 8.52 -4.39 2.30
N GLN A 133 8.12 -5.66 2.17
CA GLN A 133 7.29 -6.31 3.20
C GLN A 133 8.00 -6.46 4.56
N LYS A 134 9.35 -6.46 4.58
CA LYS A 134 10.15 -6.48 5.81
C LYS A 134 10.37 -5.09 6.43
N LEU A 135 10.01 -3.99 5.74
CA LEU A 135 10.05 -2.66 6.31
C LEU A 135 8.88 -2.41 7.26
N GLU A 136 9.12 -1.62 8.30
CA GLU A 136 8.04 -1.08 9.14
C GLU A 136 7.05 -0.28 8.29
N ALA A 137 5.75 -0.45 8.52
CA ALA A 137 4.67 0.14 7.71
C ALA A 137 4.82 1.66 7.48
N LYS A 138 5.28 2.41 8.50
CA LYS A 138 5.50 3.86 8.41
C LYS A 138 6.67 4.25 7.51
N LEU A 139 7.71 3.43 7.41
CA LEU A 139 8.85 3.63 6.51
C LEU A 139 8.48 3.16 5.11
N ARG A 140 7.81 2.01 5.01
CA ARG A 140 7.34 1.44 3.75
C ARG A 140 6.45 2.43 2.99
N SER A 141 5.46 3.06 3.65
CA SER A 141 4.56 4.01 2.98
C SER A 141 5.31 5.20 2.37
N VAL A 142 6.33 5.72 3.05
CA VAL A 142 7.15 6.81 2.49
C VAL A 142 8.02 6.33 1.33
N VAL A 143 8.64 5.15 1.45
CA VAL A 143 9.46 4.56 0.37
C VAL A 143 8.60 4.27 -0.86
N VAL A 144 7.42 3.68 -0.70
CA VAL A 144 6.49 3.41 -1.81
C VAL A 144 6.11 4.71 -2.51
N LEU A 145 5.65 5.72 -1.80
CA LEU A 145 5.23 6.98 -2.40
C LEU A 145 6.38 7.73 -3.08
N ARG A 146 7.55 7.80 -2.45
CA ARG A 146 8.69 8.59 -2.95
C ARG A 146 9.49 7.90 -4.05
N MET A 147 9.75 6.59 -3.91
CA MET A 147 10.68 5.87 -4.77
C MET A 147 9.98 5.05 -5.86
N ILE A 148 8.75 4.61 -5.62
CA ILE A 148 8.03 3.76 -6.57
C ILE A 148 6.96 4.55 -7.32
N GLU A 149 6.11 5.28 -6.59
CA GLU A 149 5.01 6.06 -7.18
C GLU A 149 5.46 7.43 -7.71
N GLY A 150 6.65 7.92 -7.31
CA GLY A 150 7.25 9.15 -7.83
C GLY A 150 6.69 10.46 -7.23
N TYR A 151 5.89 10.40 -6.17
CA TYR A 151 5.40 11.61 -5.49
C TYR A 151 6.54 12.41 -4.88
N ASP A 152 6.45 13.74 -4.90
CA ASP A 152 7.41 14.60 -4.24
C ASP A 152 7.24 14.63 -2.71
N THR A 153 8.13 15.35 -2.00
CA THR A 153 8.11 15.42 -0.53
C THR A 153 6.83 16.11 -0.01
N ARG A 154 6.34 17.12 -0.72
CA ARG A 154 5.15 17.87 -0.36
C ARG A 154 3.91 17.00 -0.57
N GLU A 155 3.77 16.38 -1.73
CA GLU A 155 2.66 15.47 -2.06
C GLU A 155 2.61 14.29 -1.09
N THR A 156 3.78 13.69 -0.77
CA THR A 156 3.88 12.61 0.21
C THR A 156 3.44 13.06 1.61
N SER A 157 3.82 14.28 2.00
CA SER A 157 3.39 14.91 3.25
C SER A 157 1.86 15.07 3.32
N GLU A 158 1.26 15.54 2.22
CA GLU A 158 -0.19 15.70 2.09
C GLU A 158 -0.93 14.35 2.07
N ILE A 159 -0.40 13.33 1.36
CA ILE A 159 -0.99 11.98 1.31
C ILE A 159 -0.97 11.31 2.69
N LEU A 160 0.14 11.40 3.41
CA LEU A 160 0.34 10.75 4.71
C LEU A 160 -0.11 11.59 5.91
N GLU A 161 -0.47 12.86 5.69
CA GLU A 161 -0.84 13.83 6.73
C GLU A 161 0.26 13.97 7.81
N ILE A 162 1.52 14.06 7.38
CA ILE A 162 2.68 14.22 8.24
C ILE A 162 3.57 15.39 7.77
N PRO A 163 4.33 16.03 8.67
CA PRO A 163 5.24 17.11 8.28
C PRO A 163 6.29 16.65 7.25
N GLN A 164 6.68 17.54 6.32
CA GLN A 164 7.71 17.25 5.30
C GLN A 164 9.04 16.78 5.91
N GLY A 165 9.47 17.36 7.04
CA GLY A 165 10.65 16.91 7.77
C GLY A 165 10.53 15.46 8.25
N THR A 166 9.31 15.01 8.59
CA THR A 166 9.03 13.61 8.93
C THR A 166 9.11 12.72 7.70
N VAL A 167 8.66 13.19 6.52
CA VAL A 167 8.82 12.46 5.27
C VAL A 167 10.31 12.23 4.97
N LEU A 168 11.13 13.28 5.02
CA LEU A 168 12.56 13.20 4.75
C LEU A 168 13.28 12.25 5.71
N SER A 169 13.01 12.36 7.01
CA SER A 169 13.64 11.50 8.02
C SER A 169 13.20 10.03 7.91
N ARG A 170 11.93 9.78 7.54
CA ARG A 170 11.45 8.41 7.28
C ARG A 170 12.00 7.85 5.98
N LEU A 171 12.14 8.68 4.94
CA LEU A 171 12.72 8.26 3.67
C LEU A 171 14.16 7.80 3.87
N SER A 172 15.00 8.62 4.52
CA SER A 172 16.40 8.27 4.79
C SER A 172 16.52 6.94 5.54
N ARG A 173 15.80 6.80 6.65
CA ARG A 173 15.79 5.55 7.43
C ARG A 173 15.21 4.36 6.66
N GLY A 174 14.19 4.61 5.83
CA GLY A 174 13.59 3.59 4.99
C GLY A 174 14.54 3.07 3.93
N GLN A 175 15.29 3.95 3.28
CA GLN A 175 16.30 3.60 2.28
C GLN A 175 17.46 2.79 2.90
N GLU A 176 17.96 3.22 4.05
CA GLU A 176 19.02 2.51 4.78
C GLU A 176 18.60 1.09 5.14
N LYS A 177 17.44 0.94 5.79
CA LYS A 177 16.89 -0.37 6.15
C LYS A 177 16.57 -1.24 4.93
N LEU A 178 16.04 -0.64 3.86
CA LEU A 178 15.75 -1.38 2.63
C LEU A 178 17.02 -1.96 2.02
N LYS A 179 18.12 -1.16 1.99
CA LYS A 179 19.43 -1.62 1.54
C LYS A 179 19.93 -2.80 2.37
N GLU A 180 19.86 -2.69 3.71
CA GLU A 180 20.26 -3.79 4.61
C GLU A 180 19.46 -5.08 4.36
N ILE A 181 18.13 -4.95 4.17
CA ILE A 181 17.25 -6.09 3.89
C ILE A 181 17.60 -6.73 2.55
N ILE A 182 17.83 -5.94 1.50
CA ILE A 182 18.18 -6.43 0.17
C ILE A 182 19.51 -7.20 0.21
N ILE A 183 20.52 -6.69 0.93
CA ILE A 183 21.81 -7.38 1.13
C ILE A 183 21.58 -8.72 1.86
N LYS A 184 20.78 -8.73 2.92
CA LYS A 184 20.47 -9.97 3.68
C LYS A 184 19.68 -11.01 2.84
N LEU A 185 18.94 -10.57 1.83
CA LEU A 185 18.24 -11.44 0.88
C LEU A 185 19.17 -11.99 -0.22
N GLY A 186 20.48 -11.74 -0.13
CA GLY A 186 21.50 -12.32 -1.01
C GLY A 186 21.80 -11.48 -2.26
N TYR A 187 21.43 -10.21 -2.28
CA TYR A 187 21.84 -9.28 -3.33
C TYR A 187 23.13 -8.58 -2.90
N THR A 188 24.26 -9.15 -3.27
CA THR A 188 25.57 -8.50 -3.22
C THR A 188 25.88 -7.95 -4.63
N ASN A 189 26.17 -6.64 -4.71
CA ASN A 189 26.75 -6.06 -5.94
C ASN A 189 28.08 -6.72 -6.28
#